data_260b09f95724b860faf2571f1be9215e
#
_entry.id   260b09f95724b860faf2571f1be9215e
#
_cell.length_a   1.000
_cell.length_b   1.000
_cell.length_c   1.000
_cell.angle_alpha   90.00
_cell.angle_beta   90.00
_cell.angle_gamma   90.00
#
_symmetry.space_group_name_H-M   'P 1'
#
loop_
_entity.id
_entity.type
_entity.pdbx_description
1 polymer ?
#
loop_
_entity_poly.entity_id
_entity_poly.type
_entity_poly.pdbx_seq_one_letter_code
_entity_poly.pdbx_strand_id
1 'polypeptide(L)'
;AVLAAAGTRRPAPLPLVHGPALWAVLRPALRLPEDAPAGEWLRLPADASATGAEMALRLPAGWPGGPEARAAVERTVADRLPGRWTVEWDRTGVDGGRALWTRQAPPAPVPVLPERVAWRPSADPRRVHVGAGIEAGRVVDLYVETATATPHWGVAGDTGSGKSTLLYIPVVHSRTHGEVVDILDTKQNSLAQAENASGVRIHKTARACVGALAEFLVSMMAAETAQGSGGDPALRAQVVPRLLVVDELPTLVKMCHIWWKYGIGERGRPPFLEWLSIILLQGRSANHRVVIGAQQFANAYFGGTMERAQIGTRILVGGQDRVSWGVAFGQNAKLIPYDTSIPGRGVFADKARDPDDPDRLYLREVQPAYITPDVPELLAACSPAPAWHDQGERAPWITPEAIEEADRTAAVGRFLAAVAGPDLVSAAAGAGMPAVLQKCSSEPAAPAAPGEAAAPAAPASAPEGEEAQPVLYTLDEAHAAGLIPWRPSTARGHLTRSRARGIDVPEGVSDGIRNYYSADELTKWVAEYKEWGKRKASAGGAP
;
A
#
# COMPACT_ATOMS: atom_id res chain seq x y z
N ALA A 1 -51.82 -12.26 -14.83
CA ALA A 1 -52.88 -12.88 -14.02
C ALA A 1 -52.75 -14.43 -13.95
N VAL A 2 -51.56 -15.01 -14.17
CA VAL A 2 -51.36 -16.49 -14.12
C VAL A 2 -50.28 -16.88 -13.08
N LEU A 3 -49.72 -15.94 -12.32
CA LEU A 3 -48.68 -16.21 -11.31
C LEU A 3 -49.19 -16.18 -9.84
N ALA A 4 -50.52 -16.19 -9.63
CA ALA A 4 -51.09 -16.08 -8.29
C ALA A 4 -51.63 -17.40 -7.69
N ALA A 5 -51.20 -18.56 -8.18
CA ALA A 5 -51.63 -19.86 -7.66
C ALA A 5 -50.50 -20.85 -7.36
N ALA A 6 -49.29 -20.34 -7.01
CA ALA A 6 -48.32 -21.15 -6.31
C ALA A 6 -48.70 -21.19 -4.82
N GLY A 7 -49.74 -21.95 -4.49
CA GLY A 7 -50.06 -22.26 -3.13
C GLY A 7 -48.82 -22.81 -2.45
N THR A 8 -48.50 -22.25 -1.28
CA THR A 8 -47.45 -22.71 -0.35
C THR A 8 -47.78 -24.15 0.06
N ARG A 9 -47.46 -25.15 -0.77
CA ARG A 9 -47.43 -26.53 -0.32
C ARG A 9 -46.39 -26.59 0.77
N ARG A 10 -46.82 -26.76 2.02
CA ARG A 10 -45.90 -27.12 3.10
C ARG A 10 -45.03 -28.27 2.60
N PRO A 11 -43.73 -28.15 2.62
CA PRO A 11 -42.84 -29.24 2.22
C PRO A 11 -43.22 -30.48 3.04
N ALA A 12 -43.40 -31.63 2.38
CA ALA A 12 -43.69 -32.88 3.05
C ALA A 12 -42.61 -33.15 4.12
N PRO A 13 -42.98 -33.73 5.26
CA PRO A 13 -42.02 -34.08 6.30
C PRO A 13 -40.87 -34.91 5.69
N LEU A 14 -39.64 -34.59 6.01
CA LEU A 14 -38.44 -35.22 5.46
C LEU A 14 -38.45 -36.76 5.53
N PRO A 15 -38.98 -37.43 6.60
CA PRO A 15 -39.07 -38.88 6.68
C PRO A 15 -39.74 -39.52 5.48
N LEU A 16 -40.80 -38.90 4.95
CA LEU A 16 -41.56 -39.45 3.80
C LEU A 16 -40.91 -39.16 2.45
N VAL A 17 -40.19 -38.06 2.31
CA VAL A 17 -39.64 -37.62 1.03
C VAL A 17 -38.19 -38.07 0.83
N HIS A 18 -37.36 -37.98 1.86
CA HIS A 18 -35.93 -38.23 1.76
C HIS A 18 -35.45 -39.47 2.54
N GLY A 19 -36.19 -39.95 3.52
CA GLY A 19 -35.81 -41.07 4.37
C GLY A 19 -35.47 -42.34 3.61
N PRO A 20 -36.35 -42.88 2.74
CA PRO A 20 -36.08 -44.08 2.00
C PRO A 20 -34.91 -43.96 1.02
N ALA A 21 -34.78 -42.82 0.34
CA ALA A 21 -33.70 -42.59 -0.62
C ALA A 21 -32.32 -42.41 0.08
N LEU A 22 -32.33 -41.76 1.26
CA LEU A 22 -31.14 -41.62 2.08
C LEU A 22 -30.68 -42.95 2.67
N TRP A 23 -31.65 -43.74 3.19
CA TRP A 23 -31.38 -45.06 3.74
C TRP A 23 -30.84 -46.05 2.69
N ALA A 24 -31.37 -46.04 1.50
CA ALA A 24 -30.92 -46.91 0.41
C ALA A 24 -29.42 -46.75 0.10
N VAL A 25 -28.85 -45.55 0.34
CA VAL A 25 -27.42 -45.28 0.10
C VAL A 25 -26.60 -45.44 1.38
N LEU A 26 -27.13 -45.05 2.55
CA LEU A 26 -26.43 -45.17 3.83
C LEU A 26 -26.27 -46.65 4.27
N ARG A 27 -27.27 -47.49 4.07
CA ARG A 27 -27.25 -48.90 4.46
C ARG A 27 -26.00 -49.65 3.95
N PRO A 28 -25.71 -49.65 2.62
CA PRO A 28 -24.51 -50.32 2.11
C PRO A 28 -23.23 -49.63 2.55
N ALA A 29 -23.21 -48.29 2.72
CA ALA A 29 -22.05 -47.54 3.27
C ALA A 29 -21.73 -47.93 4.73
N LEU A 30 -22.74 -48.36 5.48
CA LEU A 30 -22.61 -48.88 6.83
C LEU A 30 -22.34 -50.40 6.87
N ARG A 31 -22.35 -51.08 5.73
CA ARG A 31 -22.22 -52.52 5.59
C ARG A 31 -23.31 -53.31 6.33
N LEU A 32 -24.52 -52.79 6.32
CA LEU A 32 -25.68 -53.42 6.94
C LEU A 32 -26.37 -54.38 5.97
N PRO A 33 -27.06 -55.46 6.45
CA PRO A 33 -27.84 -56.36 5.64
C PRO A 33 -28.96 -55.66 4.86
N GLU A 34 -29.44 -56.32 3.78
CA GLU A 34 -30.48 -55.75 2.93
C GLU A 34 -31.82 -55.53 3.65
N ASP A 35 -32.10 -56.39 4.60
CA ASP A 35 -33.31 -56.37 5.42
C ASP A 35 -33.23 -55.48 6.65
N ALA A 36 -32.07 -54.82 6.91
CA ALA A 36 -31.90 -53.92 8.05
C ALA A 36 -32.95 -52.77 8.04
N PRO A 37 -33.80 -52.69 9.10
CA PRO A 37 -34.87 -51.69 9.10
C PRO A 37 -34.33 -50.30 9.35
N ALA A 38 -34.71 -49.33 8.49
CA ALA A 38 -34.23 -47.94 8.60
C ALA A 38 -34.41 -47.31 9.98
N GLY A 39 -35.59 -47.57 10.62
CA GLY A 39 -35.93 -46.93 11.90
C GLY A 39 -35.06 -47.32 13.10
N GLU A 40 -34.29 -48.43 13.02
CA GLU A 40 -33.37 -48.81 14.06
C GLU A 40 -32.01 -48.06 13.94
N TRP A 41 -31.68 -47.64 12.75
CA TRP A 41 -30.37 -47.10 12.44
C TRP A 41 -30.38 -45.60 12.09
N LEU A 42 -31.49 -45.12 11.49
CA LEU A 42 -31.61 -43.74 11.05
C LEU A 42 -32.83 -43.08 11.69
N ARG A 43 -32.60 -42.03 12.47
CA ARG A 43 -33.64 -41.18 13.03
C ARG A 43 -33.58 -39.82 12.33
N LEU A 44 -34.67 -39.46 11.66
CA LEU A 44 -34.80 -38.19 10.97
C LEU A 44 -35.70 -37.25 11.76
N PRO A 45 -35.44 -35.93 11.75
CA PRO A 45 -36.31 -34.96 12.39
C PRO A 45 -37.67 -34.86 11.66
N ALA A 46 -38.72 -34.51 12.37
CA ALA A 46 -40.04 -34.30 11.77
C ALA A 46 -40.04 -33.13 10.78
N ASP A 47 -39.24 -32.10 11.06
CA ASP A 47 -38.99 -30.94 10.21
C ASP A 47 -37.49 -30.73 10.04
N ALA A 48 -36.93 -31.21 8.93
CA ALA A 48 -35.53 -31.00 8.60
C ALA A 48 -35.24 -29.61 8.02
N SER A 49 -36.25 -28.77 7.84
CA SER A 49 -36.05 -27.37 7.44
C SER A 49 -35.79 -26.44 8.64
N ALA A 50 -36.07 -26.90 9.84
CA ALA A 50 -35.85 -26.12 11.06
C ALA A 50 -34.37 -26.03 11.42
N THR A 51 -33.90 -24.84 11.75
CA THR A 51 -32.54 -24.64 12.31
C THR A 51 -32.42 -25.42 13.62
N GLY A 52 -31.35 -26.15 13.82
CA GLY A 52 -31.16 -27.01 14.99
C GLY A 52 -31.85 -28.37 14.85
N ALA A 53 -32.50 -28.68 13.71
CA ALA A 53 -33.04 -30.03 13.50
C ALA A 53 -31.93 -31.06 13.59
N GLU A 54 -32.19 -32.18 14.27
CA GLU A 54 -31.20 -33.23 14.52
C GLU A 54 -31.57 -34.52 13.76
N MET A 55 -30.57 -35.07 13.05
CA MET A 55 -30.62 -36.39 12.47
C MET A 55 -29.58 -37.26 13.18
N ALA A 56 -30.01 -38.45 13.64
CA ALA A 56 -29.09 -39.39 14.26
C ALA A 56 -28.94 -40.66 13.41
N LEU A 57 -27.72 -41.11 13.21
CA LEU A 57 -27.34 -42.36 12.57
C LEU A 57 -26.61 -43.23 13.57
N ARG A 58 -27.17 -44.41 13.86
CA ARG A 58 -26.51 -45.43 14.66
C ARG A 58 -25.45 -46.14 13.80
N LEU A 59 -24.29 -46.43 14.37
CA LEU A 59 -23.17 -47.04 13.66
C LEU A 59 -23.03 -48.49 14.11
N PRO A 60 -22.89 -49.45 13.19
CA PRO A 60 -22.62 -50.84 13.56
C PRO A 60 -21.28 -50.99 14.27
N ALA A 61 -21.17 -51.93 15.23
CA ALA A 61 -19.95 -52.17 15.97
C ALA A 61 -18.75 -52.54 15.06
N GLY A 62 -19.00 -53.19 13.93
CA GLY A 62 -17.99 -53.57 12.94
C GLY A 62 -17.70 -52.51 11.85
N TRP A 63 -18.32 -51.32 11.90
CA TRP A 63 -18.07 -50.29 10.88
C TRP A 63 -16.69 -49.65 11.06
N PRO A 64 -15.83 -49.63 10.01
CA PRO A 64 -14.43 -49.25 10.16
C PRO A 64 -14.24 -47.78 10.60
N GLY A 65 -15.14 -46.89 10.23
CA GLY A 65 -15.19 -45.49 10.70
C GLY A 65 -13.92 -44.67 10.46
N GLY A 66 -13.09 -45.05 9.49
CA GLY A 66 -11.92 -44.29 9.07
C GLY A 66 -12.32 -42.97 8.40
N PRO A 67 -11.36 -42.06 8.18
CA PRO A 67 -11.64 -40.74 7.58
C PRO A 67 -12.38 -40.81 6.24
N GLU A 68 -12.00 -41.75 5.39
CA GLU A 68 -12.66 -41.95 4.06
C GLU A 68 -14.11 -42.43 4.19
N ALA A 69 -14.36 -43.38 5.11
CA ALA A 69 -15.70 -43.92 5.35
C ALA A 69 -16.63 -42.85 5.93
N ARG A 70 -16.12 -42.01 6.85
CA ARG A 70 -16.86 -40.85 7.38
C ARG A 70 -17.17 -39.84 6.28
N ALA A 71 -16.16 -39.44 5.48
CA ALA A 71 -16.35 -38.51 4.39
C ALA A 71 -17.33 -39.01 3.32
N ALA A 72 -17.41 -40.33 3.09
CA ALA A 72 -18.40 -40.93 2.19
C ALA A 72 -19.82 -40.78 2.74
N VAL A 73 -20.01 -41.06 4.03
CA VAL A 73 -21.31 -40.88 4.70
C VAL A 73 -21.72 -39.41 4.74
N GLU A 74 -20.80 -38.51 5.05
CA GLU A 74 -21.05 -37.07 5.07
C GLU A 74 -21.45 -36.53 3.70
N ARG A 75 -20.75 -36.93 2.65
CA ARG A 75 -21.13 -36.59 1.25
C ARG A 75 -22.53 -37.09 0.92
N THR A 76 -22.83 -38.34 1.27
CA THR A 76 -24.16 -38.93 1.02
C THR A 76 -25.27 -38.12 1.70
N VAL A 77 -25.05 -37.70 2.94
CA VAL A 77 -26.02 -36.88 3.68
C VAL A 77 -26.14 -35.50 3.04
N ALA A 78 -25.04 -34.85 2.68
CA ALA A 78 -25.02 -33.55 2.04
C ALA A 78 -25.71 -33.54 0.67
N ASP A 79 -25.59 -34.61 -0.12
CA ASP A 79 -26.18 -34.74 -1.44
C ASP A 79 -27.70 -35.03 -1.38
N ARG A 80 -28.21 -35.56 -0.27
CA ARG A 80 -29.58 -36.04 -0.13
C ARG A 80 -30.47 -35.19 0.78
N LEU A 81 -29.87 -34.47 1.71
CA LEU A 81 -30.59 -33.59 2.63
C LEU A 81 -30.39 -32.13 2.24
N PRO A 82 -31.45 -31.35 2.05
CA PRO A 82 -31.33 -29.93 1.76
C PRO A 82 -30.81 -29.14 2.97
N GLY A 83 -29.94 -28.17 2.69
CA GLY A 83 -29.38 -27.30 3.71
C GLY A 83 -27.98 -27.70 4.17
N ARG A 84 -27.44 -26.94 5.13
CA ARG A 84 -26.13 -27.22 5.72
C ARG A 84 -26.29 -28.02 7.00
N TRP A 85 -25.53 -29.10 7.10
CA TRP A 85 -25.53 -29.98 8.25
C TRP A 85 -24.11 -30.11 8.78
N THR A 86 -23.90 -30.00 10.06
CA THR A 86 -22.66 -30.35 10.75
C THR A 86 -22.84 -31.70 11.44
N VAL A 87 -21.79 -32.48 11.51
CA VAL A 87 -21.85 -33.82 12.12
C VAL A 87 -20.86 -33.94 13.27
N GLU A 88 -21.35 -34.56 14.34
CA GLU A 88 -20.54 -35.00 15.47
C GLU A 88 -20.51 -36.52 15.49
N TRP A 89 -19.30 -37.11 15.54
CA TRP A 89 -19.07 -38.54 15.54
C TRP A 89 -18.76 -39.00 16.97
N ASP A 90 -19.67 -39.75 17.59
CA ASP A 90 -19.48 -40.36 18.87
C ASP A 90 -19.30 -41.90 18.70
N ARG A 91 -18.13 -42.39 19.02
CA ARG A 91 -17.76 -43.82 18.92
C ARG A 91 -17.49 -44.46 20.27
N THR A 92 -17.82 -43.82 21.35
CA THR A 92 -17.55 -44.27 22.71
C THR A 92 -18.54 -45.29 23.22
N GLY A 93 -19.64 -45.51 22.48
CA GLY A 93 -20.69 -46.48 22.88
C GLY A 93 -20.29 -47.93 22.67
N VAL A 94 -20.64 -48.79 23.63
CA VAL A 94 -20.42 -50.26 23.58
C VAL A 94 -21.14 -50.91 22.38
N ASP A 95 -22.21 -50.26 21.88
CA ASP A 95 -23.07 -50.73 20.78
C ASP A 95 -22.69 -50.19 19.39
N GLY A 96 -21.47 -49.68 19.20
CA GLY A 96 -20.97 -49.25 17.89
C GLY A 96 -20.87 -47.75 17.67
N GLY A 97 -21.57 -46.92 18.43
CA GLY A 97 -21.50 -45.46 18.32
C GLY A 97 -22.62 -44.86 17.46
N ARG A 98 -22.57 -43.55 17.36
CA ARG A 98 -23.55 -42.76 16.61
C ARG A 98 -22.90 -41.59 15.89
N ALA A 99 -23.55 -41.11 14.84
CA ALA A 99 -23.26 -39.82 14.23
C ALA A 99 -24.51 -38.93 14.35
N LEU A 100 -24.31 -37.73 14.86
CA LEU A 100 -25.38 -36.75 15.06
C LEU A 100 -25.17 -35.57 14.11
N TRP A 101 -26.10 -35.35 13.20
CA TRP A 101 -26.10 -34.18 12.32
C TRP A 101 -27.05 -33.14 12.87
N THR A 102 -26.55 -31.92 12.97
CA THR A 102 -27.36 -30.75 13.35
C THR A 102 -27.46 -29.79 12.17
N ARG A 103 -28.67 -29.41 11.81
CA ARG A 103 -28.90 -28.46 10.75
C ARG A 103 -28.51 -27.04 11.16
N GLN A 104 -27.61 -26.47 10.40
CA GLN A 104 -27.17 -25.10 10.60
C GLN A 104 -28.18 -24.09 10.02
N ALA A 105 -28.24 -22.93 10.62
CA ALA A 105 -28.95 -21.80 10.02
C ALA A 105 -28.39 -21.52 8.61
N PRO A 106 -29.24 -21.11 7.66
CA PRO A 106 -28.73 -20.58 6.40
C PRO A 106 -27.70 -19.47 6.71
N PRO A 107 -26.61 -19.41 5.96
CA PRO A 107 -25.66 -18.32 6.16
C PRO A 107 -26.41 -17.00 6.05
N ALA A 108 -26.12 -16.08 6.94
CA ALA A 108 -26.64 -14.72 6.82
C ALA A 108 -26.30 -14.19 5.42
N PRO A 109 -27.20 -13.43 4.78
CA PRO A 109 -26.91 -12.83 3.49
C PRO A 109 -25.60 -12.04 3.63
N VAL A 110 -24.65 -12.32 2.73
CA VAL A 110 -23.37 -11.60 2.70
C VAL A 110 -23.70 -10.15 2.38
N PRO A 111 -23.32 -9.18 3.25
CA PRO A 111 -23.58 -7.79 2.97
C PRO A 111 -22.82 -7.37 1.71
N VAL A 112 -23.48 -6.62 0.86
CA VAL A 112 -22.87 -6.08 -0.37
C VAL A 112 -22.61 -4.60 -0.15
N LEU A 113 -21.37 -4.17 -0.41
CA LEU A 113 -21.04 -2.76 -0.39
C LEU A 113 -21.74 -2.03 -1.55
N PRO A 114 -22.26 -0.82 -1.31
CA PRO A 114 -22.79 0.02 -2.40
C PRO A 114 -21.69 0.34 -3.41
N GLU A 115 -22.04 0.55 -4.65
CA GLU A 115 -21.09 0.95 -5.70
C GLU A 115 -20.59 2.39 -5.51
N ARG A 116 -21.39 3.23 -4.86
CA ARG A 116 -21.04 4.61 -4.52
C ARG A 116 -21.36 4.92 -3.06
N VAL A 117 -20.42 5.51 -2.39
CA VAL A 117 -20.53 6.00 -1.01
C VAL A 117 -20.37 7.51 -1.05
N ALA A 118 -21.32 8.24 -0.50
CA ALA A 118 -21.17 9.69 -0.34
C ALA A 118 -20.15 9.98 0.75
N TRP A 119 -19.28 10.97 0.52
CA TRP A 119 -18.40 11.44 1.56
C TRP A 119 -19.19 12.14 2.67
N ARG A 120 -18.78 11.94 3.91
CA ARG A 120 -19.40 12.56 5.09
C ARG A 120 -18.34 13.29 5.90
N PRO A 121 -18.49 14.60 6.16
CA PRO A 121 -17.57 15.30 7.04
C PRO A 121 -17.66 14.72 8.46
N SER A 122 -16.53 14.46 9.07
CA SER A 122 -16.46 14.13 10.50
C SER A 122 -16.33 15.42 11.30
N ALA A 123 -17.01 15.50 12.43
CA ALA A 123 -16.84 16.62 13.37
C ALA A 123 -15.51 16.53 14.15
N ASP A 124 -14.94 15.35 14.27
CA ASP A 124 -13.63 15.14 14.89
C ASP A 124 -12.51 15.28 13.82
N PRO A 125 -11.60 16.26 13.95
CA PRO A 125 -10.48 16.45 13.02
C PRO A 125 -9.53 15.24 12.96
N ARG A 126 -9.58 14.37 13.95
CA ARG A 126 -8.72 13.19 14.02
C ARG A 126 -9.30 11.96 13.33
N ARG A 127 -10.55 12.04 12.84
CA ARG A 127 -11.27 10.95 12.18
C ARG A 127 -11.63 11.34 10.75
N VAL A 128 -10.96 10.76 9.78
CA VAL A 128 -11.20 11.02 8.35
C VAL A 128 -12.11 9.95 7.77
N HIS A 129 -13.35 10.29 7.40
CA HIS A 129 -14.26 9.36 6.71
C HIS A 129 -13.72 9.03 5.32
N VAL A 130 -13.40 7.77 5.07
CA VAL A 130 -12.80 7.33 3.80
C VAL A 130 -13.74 6.48 2.94
N GLY A 131 -14.87 6.05 3.46
CA GLY A 131 -15.83 5.24 2.71
C GLY A 131 -16.61 4.28 3.58
N ALA A 132 -17.12 3.22 2.98
CA ALA A 132 -17.81 2.14 3.67
C ALA A 132 -17.06 0.81 3.51
N GLY A 133 -17.14 -0.04 4.51
CA GLY A 133 -16.57 -1.39 4.49
C GLY A 133 -17.52 -2.42 5.10
N ILE A 134 -17.09 -3.68 5.07
CA ILE A 134 -17.80 -4.77 5.73
C ILE A 134 -17.06 -5.15 7.00
N GLU A 135 -17.76 -5.09 8.14
CA GLU A 135 -17.25 -5.47 9.44
C GLU A 135 -18.30 -6.28 10.19
N ALA A 136 -17.93 -7.42 10.72
CA ALA A 136 -18.84 -8.35 11.42
C ALA A 136 -20.16 -8.63 10.67
N GLY A 137 -20.09 -8.78 9.35
CA GLY A 137 -21.25 -9.06 8.50
C GLY A 137 -22.21 -7.88 8.32
N ARG A 138 -21.74 -6.64 8.48
CA ARG A 138 -22.54 -5.41 8.29
C ARG A 138 -21.75 -4.39 7.50
N VAL A 139 -22.44 -3.55 6.75
CA VAL A 139 -21.85 -2.37 6.12
C VAL A 139 -21.69 -1.29 7.19
N VAL A 140 -20.47 -0.77 7.34
CA VAL A 140 -20.11 0.27 8.30
C VAL A 140 -19.33 1.38 7.60
N ASP A 141 -19.41 2.61 8.11
CA ASP A 141 -18.52 3.69 7.67
C ASP A 141 -17.10 3.43 8.17
N LEU A 142 -16.11 3.60 7.29
CA LEU A 142 -14.69 3.44 7.60
C LEU A 142 -14.03 4.81 7.79
N TYR A 143 -13.20 4.88 8.81
CA TYR A 143 -12.45 6.08 9.15
C TYR A 143 -10.97 5.79 9.26
N VAL A 144 -10.14 6.74 8.82
CA VAL A 144 -8.73 6.78 9.20
C VAL A 144 -8.62 7.54 10.51
N GLU A 145 -8.10 6.88 11.53
CA GLU A 145 -7.85 7.49 12.83
C GLU A 145 -6.44 8.11 12.84
N THR A 146 -6.36 9.44 12.95
CA THR A 146 -5.08 10.16 12.94
C THR A 146 -4.52 10.44 14.34
N ALA A 147 -5.29 10.17 15.39
CA ALA A 147 -4.85 10.28 16.80
C ALA A 147 -4.03 9.08 17.28
N THR A 148 -3.62 8.18 16.39
CA THR A 148 -2.87 6.97 16.72
C THR A 148 -1.37 7.22 16.82
N ALA A 149 -0.61 6.19 17.22
CA ALA A 149 0.85 6.24 17.22
C ALA A 149 1.45 6.46 15.81
N THR A 150 0.69 6.18 14.75
CA THR A 150 1.11 6.30 13.35
C THR A 150 0.03 7.02 12.54
N PRO A 151 0.01 8.36 12.56
CA PRO A 151 -1.05 9.18 11.97
C PRO A 151 -0.97 9.26 10.45
N HIS A 152 0.14 8.82 9.86
CA HIS A 152 0.32 8.84 8.42
C HIS A 152 -0.40 7.67 7.77
N TRP A 153 -0.88 7.88 6.55
CA TRP A 153 -1.56 6.84 5.80
C TRP A 153 -1.27 6.91 4.32
N GLY A 154 -1.63 5.86 3.61
CA GLY A 154 -1.32 5.76 2.21
C GLY A 154 -2.38 5.06 1.40
N VAL A 155 -2.41 5.42 0.12
CA VAL A 155 -3.26 4.85 -0.90
C VAL A 155 -2.40 4.27 -2.00
N ALA A 156 -2.55 2.99 -2.30
CA ALA A 156 -1.89 2.39 -3.46
C ALA A 156 -2.92 1.85 -4.45
N GLY A 157 -2.52 1.80 -5.71
CA GLY A 157 -3.34 1.28 -6.78
C GLY A 157 -2.83 1.69 -8.16
N ASP A 158 -3.26 0.97 -9.17
CA ASP A 158 -2.89 1.22 -10.55
C ASP A 158 -3.46 2.54 -11.09
N THR A 159 -2.98 2.96 -12.25
CA THR A 159 -3.53 4.13 -12.94
C THR A 159 -5.01 3.90 -13.28
N GLY A 160 -5.86 4.85 -12.94
CA GLY A 160 -7.30 4.75 -13.16
C GLY A 160 -8.08 4.00 -12.07
N SER A 161 -7.42 3.45 -11.05
CA SER A 161 -8.07 2.72 -9.95
C SER A 161 -8.87 3.61 -8.97
N GLY A 162 -8.84 4.94 -9.09
CA GLY A 162 -9.52 5.86 -8.17
C GLY A 162 -8.63 6.43 -7.07
N LYS A 163 -7.33 6.20 -7.10
CA LYS A 163 -6.36 6.69 -6.11
C LYS A 163 -6.45 8.21 -5.89
N SER A 164 -6.37 9.00 -6.97
CA SER A 164 -6.42 10.48 -6.87
C SER A 164 -7.77 10.97 -6.32
N THR A 165 -8.87 10.30 -6.66
CA THR A 165 -10.19 10.58 -6.07
C THR A 165 -10.16 10.42 -4.55
N LEU A 166 -9.54 9.35 -4.05
CA LEU A 166 -9.42 9.12 -2.62
C LEU A 166 -8.51 10.15 -1.93
N LEU A 167 -7.46 10.64 -2.63
CA LEU A 167 -6.55 11.65 -2.09
C LEU A 167 -7.20 13.04 -1.89
N TYR A 168 -8.32 13.36 -2.55
CA TYR A 168 -9.07 14.57 -2.24
C TYR A 168 -9.71 14.56 -0.85
N ILE A 169 -10.04 13.38 -0.33
CA ILE A 169 -10.71 13.25 0.99
C ILE A 169 -9.88 13.90 2.10
N PRO A 170 -8.58 13.57 2.30
CA PRO A 170 -7.78 14.21 3.34
C PRO A 170 -7.58 15.71 3.09
N VAL A 171 -7.50 16.16 1.83
CA VAL A 171 -7.39 17.57 1.50
C VAL A 171 -8.61 18.35 1.98
N VAL A 172 -9.81 17.91 1.59
CA VAL A 172 -11.07 18.56 1.99
C VAL A 172 -11.26 18.46 3.50
N HIS A 173 -11.03 17.29 4.09
CA HIS A 173 -11.15 17.08 5.54
C HIS A 173 -10.23 18.03 6.32
N SER A 174 -8.96 18.12 5.98
CA SER A 174 -8.02 19.02 6.64
C SER A 174 -8.44 20.48 6.51
N ARG A 175 -8.87 20.91 5.32
CA ARG A 175 -9.36 22.27 5.12
C ARG A 175 -10.63 22.57 5.93
N THR A 176 -11.55 21.63 6.02
CA THR A 176 -12.77 21.76 6.86
C THR A 176 -12.44 22.04 8.33
N HIS A 177 -11.29 21.54 8.79
CA HIS A 177 -10.82 21.74 10.17
C HIS A 177 -9.78 22.86 10.33
N GLY A 178 -9.58 23.69 9.32
CA GLY A 178 -8.67 24.86 9.37
C GLY A 178 -7.18 24.50 9.23
N GLU A 179 -6.84 23.25 8.94
CA GLU A 179 -5.46 22.85 8.66
C GLU A 179 -5.03 23.33 7.28
N VAL A 180 -3.75 23.56 7.07
CA VAL A 180 -3.19 23.91 5.76
C VAL A 180 -2.60 22.71 5.07
N VAL A 181 -2.64 22.70 3.73
CA VAL A 181 -2.31 21.55 2.92
C VAL A 181 -1.27 21.90 1.87
N ASP A 182 -0.20 21.11 1.83
CA ASP A 182 0.78 21.14 0.74
C ASP A 182 0.65 19.84 -0.08
N ILE A 183 0.51 19.96 -1.40
CA ILE A 183 0.35 18.85 -2.33
C ILE A 183 1.57 18.77 -3.24
N LEU A 184 2.23 17.61 -3.26
CA LEU A 184 3.31 17.32 -4.19
C LEU A 184 2.74 16.53 -5.37
N ASP A 185 2.35 17.25 -6.43
CA ASP A 185 1.73 16.68 -7.65
C ASP A 185 2.69 16.75 -8.84
N THR A 186 3.54 15.76 -8.98
CA THR A 186 4.51 15.67 -10.09
C THR A 186 3.88 15.35 -11.44
N LYS A 187 2.63 14.89 -11.47
CA LYS A 187 1.84 14.68 -12.70
C LYS A 187 1.16 15.94 -13.18
N GLN A 188 1.13 16.99 -12.35
CA GLN A 188 0.61 18.32 -12.61
C GLN A 188 -0.91 18.44 -12.81
N ASN A 189 -1.65 17.36 -12.71
CA ASN A 189 -3.09 17.34 -12.99
C ASN A 189 -3.91 16.42 -12.08
N SER A 190 -3.26 15.66 -11.22
CA SER A 190 -3.96 14.63 -10.43
C SER A 190 -4.92 15.22 -9.40
N LEU A 191 -4.55 16.36 -8.80
CA LEU A 191 -5.33 17.06 -7.78
C LEU A 191 -5.68 18.50 -8.20
N ALA A 192 -5.86 18.73 -9.50
CA ALA A 192 -6.11 20.05 -10.08
C ALA A 192 -7.37 20.76 -9.55
N GLN A 193 -8.40 20.02 -9.10
CA GLN A 193 -9.61 20.63 -8.53
C GLN A 193 -9.37 21.35 -7.19
N ALA A 194 -8.25 21.09 -6.53
CA ALA A 194 -7.84 21.80 -5.32
C ALA A 194 -6.95 23.02 -5.61
N GLU A 195 -6.62 23.26 -6.89
CA GLU A 195 -5.80 24.40 -7.29
C GLU A 195 -6.52 25.72 -6.99
N ASN A 196 -5.78 26.69 -6.47
CA ASN A 196 -6.29 28.00 -6.05
C ASN A 196 -7.28 28.01 -4.86
N ALA A 197 -7.50 26.87 -4.21
CA ALA A 197 -8.28 26.84 -2.98
C ALA A 197 -7.46 27.45 -1.83
N SER A 198 -8.09 28.31 -1.03
CA SER A 198 -7.44 28.89 0.16
C SER A 198 -6.96 27.77 1.10
N GLY A 199 -5.72 27.86 1.52
CA GLY A 199 -5.07 26.88 2.39
C GLY A 199 -4.56 25.63 1.68
N VAL A 200 -4.51 25.63 0.35
CA VAL A 200 -3.94 24.53 -0.44
C VAL A 200 -2.86 25.07 -1.37
N ARG A 201 -1.64 24.57 -1.24
CA ARG A 201 -0.54 24.85 -2.17
C ARG A 201 -0.19 23.60 -2.96
N ILE A 202 -0.12 23.70 -4.29
CA ILE A 202 0.24 22.59 -5.17
C ILE A 202 1.63 22.83 -5.77
N HIS A 203 2.54 21.90 -5.51
CA HIS A 203 3.92 21.93 -5.96
C HIS A 203 4.10 20.96 -7.13
N LYS A 204 4.40 21.46 -8.34
CA LYS A 204 4.35 20.70 -9.59
C LYS A 204 5.72 20.33 -10.16
N THR A 205 6.79 20.99 -9.72
CA THR A 205 8.17 20.71 -10.19
C THR A 205 8.99 20.03 -9.11
N ALA A 206 10.03 19.30 -9.49
CA ALA A 206 10.91 18.65 -8.54
C ALA A 206 11.51 19.66 -7.54
N ARG A 207 11.97 20.82 -8.03
CA ARG A 207 12.49 21.92 -7.18
C ARG A 207 11.43 22.38 -6.17
N ALA A 208 10.20 22.67 -6.64
CA ALA A 208 9.13 23.12 -5.75
C ALA A 208 8.72 22.05 -4.73
N CYS A 209 8.63 20.79 -5.15
CA CYS A 209 8.31 19.68 -4.25
C CYS A 209 9.38 19.49 -3.16
N VAL A 210 10.68 19.55 -3.52
CA VAL A 210 11.77 19.41 -2.55
C VAL A 210 11.82 20.63 -1.62
N GLY A 211 11.58 21.85 -2.14
CA GLY A 211 11.46 23.05 -1.32
C GLY A 211 10.31 22.98 -0.32
N ALA A 212 9.14 22.54 -0.76
CA ALA A 212 7.98 22.35 0.09
C ALA A 212 8.22 21.28 1.18
N LEU A 213 8.89 20.19 0.83
CA LEU A 213 9.26 19.15 1.80
C LEU A 213 10.24 19.67 2.86
N ALA A 214 11.24 20.45 2.44
CA ALA A 214 12.18 21.10 3.35
C ALA A 214 11.47 22.09 4.30
N GLU A 215 10.61 22.96 3.76
CA GLU A 215 9.79 23.88 4.55
C GLU A 215 8.86 23.13 5.52
N PHE A 216 8.24 22.06 5.07
CA PHE A 216 7.37 21.23 5.92
C PHE A 216 8.15 20.60 7.09
N LEU A 217 9.36 20.10 6.85
CA LEU A 217 10.23 19.58 7.91
C LEU A 217 10.62 20.66 8.92
N VAL A 218 11.07 21.81 8.45
CA VAL A 218 11.43 22.93 9.34
C VAL A 218 10.22 23.40 10.14
N SER A 219 9.05 23.52 9.49
CA SER A 219 7.79 23.86 10.16
C SER A 219 7.44 22.86 11.26
N MET A 220 7.62 21.56 10.99
CA MET A 220 7.38 20.50 11.97
C MET A 220 8.30 20.64 13.19
N MET A 221 9.61 20.75 12.97
CA MET A 221 10.60 20.87 14.04
C MET A 221 10.38 22.15 14.88
N ALA A 222 10.07 23.27 14.22
CA ALA A 222 9.73 24.51 14.88
C ALA A 222 8.44 24.40 15.72
N ALA A 223 7.43 23.70 15.20
CA ALA A 223 6.19 23.45 15.92
C ALA A 223 6.40 22.55 17.14
N GLU A 224 7.23 21.53 17.04
CA GLU A 224 7.63 20.70 18.20
C GLU A 224 8.31 21.54 19.29
N THR A 225 9.24 22.43 18.90
CA THR A 225 9.92 23.34 19.82
C THR A 225 8.94 24.30 20.49
N ALA A 226 8.03 24.92 19.71
CA ALA A 226 7.03 25.84 20.24
C ALA A 226 6.00 25.16 21.16
N GLN A 227 5.67 23.90 20.90
CA GLN A 227 4.70 23.12 21.70
C GLN A 227 5.35 22.46 22.93
N GLY A 228 6.67 22.30 22.94
CA GLY A 228 7.40 21.66 24.02
C GLY A 228 7.35 22.44 25.35
N SER A 229 7.81 21.80 26.42
CA SER A 229 7.93 22.45 27.72
C SER A 229 9.01 23.57 27.66
N GLY A 230 8.62 24.80 27.92
CA GLY A 230 9.48 25.99 27.76
C GLY A 230 9.37 26.68 26.39
N GLY A 231 8.55 26.19 25.49
CA GLY A 231 8.26 26.89 24.23
C GLY A 231 7.52 28.21 24.44
N ASP A 232 7.70 29.16 23.51
CA ASP A 232 7.04 30.47 23.55
C ASP A 232 5.50 30.28 23.39
N PRO A 233 4.70 30.73 24.37
CA PRO A 233 3.23 30.65 24.28
C PRO A 233 2.65 31.41 23.08
N ALA A 234 3.29 32.51 22.64
CA ALA A 234 2.83 33.28 21.50
C ALA A 234 3.06 32.54 20.17
N LEU A 235 4.17 31.83 20.03
CA LEU A 235 4.42 30.95 18.89
C LEU A 235 3.52 29.71 18.92
N ARG A 236 3.33 29.12 20.10
CA ARG A 236 2.44 27.96 20.28
C ARG A 236 1.01 28.25 19.81
N ALA A 237 0.48 29.44 20.11
CA ALA A 237 -0.85 29.86 19.71
C ALA A 237 -0.99 30.04 18.18
N GLN A 238 0.11 30.21 17.46
CA GLN A 238 0.13 30.39 16.03
C GLN A 238 0.32 29.09 15.24
N VAL A 239 0.73 28.00 15.91
CA VAL A 239 0.97 26.71 15.23
C VAL A 239 -0.32 26.15 14.68
N VAL A 240 -0.38 26.01 13.36
CA VAL A 240 -1.49 25.41 12.63
C VAL A 240 -1.09 24.02 12.17
N PRO A 241 -1.93 22.98 12.39
CA PRO A 241 -1.69 21.65 11.87
C PRO A 241 -1.52 21.66 10.35
N ARG A 242 -0.62 20.83 9.84
CA ARG A 242 -0.32 20.77 8.40
C ARG A 242 -0.47 19.35 7.86
N LEU A 243 -0.97 19.27 6.64
CA LEU A 243 -1.06 18.04 5.87
C LEU A 243 -0.14 18.12 4.64
N LEU A 244 0.69 17.13 4.45
CA LEU A 244 1.44 16.91 3.22
C LEU A 244 0.81 15.75 2.44
N VAL A 245 0.40 16.01 1.20
CA VAL A 245 -0.14 15.00 0.29
C VAL A 245 0.85 14.76 -0.84
N VAL A 246 1.27 13.53 -1.02
CA VAL A 246 2.12 13.10 -2.14
C VAL A 246 1.27 12.28 -3.11
N ASP A 247 1.05 12.76 -4.33
CA ASP A 247 0.20 12.04 -5.30
C ASP A 247 0.82 10.72 -5.77
N GLU A 248 2.12 10.73 -6.08
CA GLU A 248 2.82 9.54 -6.58
C GLU A 248 4.27 9.51 -6.10
N LEU A 249 4.51 8.88 -4.96
CA LEU A 249 5.84 8.87 -4.33
C LEU A 249 6.96 8.29 -5.23
N PRO A 250 6.78 7.16 -5.92
CA PRO A 250 7.81 6.64 -6.84
C PRO A 250 8.23 7.63 -7.92
N THR A 251 7.27 8.35 -8.50
CA THR A 251 7.53 9.36 -9.53
C THR A 251 8.26 10.56 -8.93
N LEU A 252 7.81 11.04 -7.77
CA LEU A 252 8.47 12.12 -7.04
C LEU A 252 9.93 11.79 -6.75
N VAL A 253 10.20 10.60 -6.20
CA VAL A 253 11.55 10.12 -5.89
C VAL A 253 12.44 10.17 -7.15
N LYS A 254 11.96 9.64 -8.28
CA LYS A 254 12.71 9.66 -9.55
C LYS A 254 12.98 11.09 -10.04
N MET A 255 11.96 11.94 -10.05
CA MET A 255 12.11 13.33 -10.51
C MET A 255 13.09 14.11 -9.63
N CYS A 256 13.03 13.93 -8.32
CA CYS A 256 13.95 14.57 -7.40
C CYS A 256 15.39 14.06 -7.56
N HIS A 257 15.61 12.77 -7.82
CA HIS A 257 16.94 12.25 -8.14
C HIS A 257 17.50 12.83 -9.44
N ILE A 258 16.68 12.94 -10.49
CA ILE A 258 17.07 13.55 -11.75
C ILE A 258 17.43 15.02 -11.54
N TRP A 259 16.58 15.76 -10.85
CA TRP A 259 16.83 17.17 -10.55
C TRP A 259 18.08 17.36 -9.69
N TRP A 260 18.32 16.51 -8.67
CA TRP A 260 19.53 16.55 -7.85
C TRP A 260 20.79 16.37 -8.68
N LYS A 261 20.80 15.34 -9.55
CA LYS A 261 21.94 15.01 -10.37
C LYS A 261 22.23 16.06 -11.46
N TYR A 262 21.20 16.51 -12.16
CA TYR A 262 21.37 17.35 -13.35
C TYR A 262 21.00 18.82 -13.13
N GLY A 263 20.12 19.14 -12.21
CA GLY A 263 19.72 20.51 -11.86
C GLY A 263 20.64 21.14 -10.82
N ILE A 264 21.01 20.38 -9.79
CA ILE A 264 21.95 20.82 -8.74
C ILE A 264 23.39 20.48 -9.12
N GLY A 265 23.64 19.40 -9.84
CA GLY A 265 24.97 18.93 -10.22
C GLY A 265 25.66 18.08 -9.15
N GLU A 266 24.92 17.59 -8.15
CA GLU A 266 25.47 16.79 -7.06
C GLU A 266 25.43 15.30 -7.36
N ARG A 267 26.54 14.63 -7.00
CA ARG A 267 26.68 13.17 -7.04
C ARG A 267 26.40 12.63 -5.64
N GLY A 268 25.47 11.72 -5.49
CA GLY A 268 25.14 11.11 -4.22
C GLY A 268 23.62 11.02 -3.98
N ARG A 269 23.29 10.55 -2.80
CA ARG A 269 21.88 10.40 -2.41
C ARG A 269 21.30 11.79 -2.07
N PRO A 270 20.19 12.20 -2.69
CA PRO A 270 19.58 13.46 -2.36
C PRO A 270 18.98 13.41 -0.93
N PRO A 271 19.06 14.50 -0.17
CA PRO A 271 18.67 14.52 1.24
C PRO A 271 17.16 14.40 1.47
N PHE A 272 16.33 14.64 0.48
CA PHE A 272 14.87 14.69 0.63
C PHE A 272 14.25 13.39 1.16
N LEU A 273 14.85 12.21 0.89
CA LEU A 273 14.37 10.95 1.47
C LEU A 273 14.63 10.87 2.98
N GLU A 274 15.72 11.44 3.45
CA GLU A 274 16.03 11.54 4.86
C GLU A 274 15.09 12.52 5.56
N TRP A 275 14.77 13.63 4.91
CA TRP A 275 13.77 14.57 5.41
C TRP A 275 12.38 13.94 5.50
N LEU A 276 11.96 13.22 4.47
CA LEU A 276 10.70 12.47 4.52
C LEU A 276 10.68 11.43 5.64
N SER A 277 11.82 10.74 5.84
CA SER A 277 11.99 9.80 6.95
C SER A 277 11.77 10.48 8.30
N ILE A 278 12.41 11.61 8.55
CA ILE A 278 12.26 12.38 9.80
C ILE A 278 10.79 12.81 10.00
N ILE A 279 10.15 13.31 8.94
CA ILE A 279 8.73 13.72 8.99
C ILE A 279 7.83 12.53 9.36
N LEU A 280 8.04 11.37 8.76
CA LEU A 280 7.25 10.17 9.06
C LEU A 280 7.47 9.67 10.50
N LEU A 281 8.67 9.82 11.04
CA LEU A 281 9.00 9.37 12.39
C LEU A 281 8.54 10.34 13.48
N GLN A 282 8.54 11.64 13.22
CA GLN A 282 8.31 12.69 14.24
C GLN A 282 7.03 13.52 14.02
N GLY A 283 6.47 13.57 12.83
CA GLY A 283 5.36 14.48 12.47
C GLY A 283 4.12 14.41 13.35
N ARG A 284 3.94 13.31 14.07
CA ARG A 284 2.83 13.14 15.01
C ARG A 284 2.80 14.20 16.12
N SER A 285 3.93 14.46 16.74
CA SER A 285 4.04 15.39 17.87
C SER A 285 3.72 16.82 17.49
N ALA A 286 4.02 17.21 16.27
CA ALA A 286 3.75 18.54 15.71
C ALA A 286 2.39 18.68 15.03
N ASN A 287 1.54 17.64 15.01
CA ASN A 287 0.35 17.58 14.15
C ASN A 287 0.65 17.83 12.65
N HIS A 288 1.82 17.38 12.19
CA HIS A 288 2.24 17.40 10.80
C HIS A 288 2.07 16.00 10.22
N ARG A 289 1.07 15.84 9.35
CA ARG A 289 0.67 14.53 8.84
C ARG A 289 1.03 14.38 7.37
N VAL A 290 1.23 13.13 6.94
CA VAL A 290 1.54 12.81 5.55
C VAL A 290 0.53 11.79 5.02
N VAL A 291 0.04 12.04 3.82
CA VAL A 291 -0.74 11.08 3.03
C VAL A 291 0.00 10.80 1.74
N ILE A 292 0.23 9.53 1.46
CA ILE A 292 1.06 9.11 0.33
C ILE A 292 0.26 8.28 -0.65
N GLY A 293 0.22 8.76 -1.89
CA GLY A 293 -0.18 7.99 -3.06
C GLY A 293 1.01 7.25 -3.65
N ALA A 294 0.81 5.99 -4.06
CA ALA A 294 1.80 5.18 -4.73
C ALA A 294 1.13 4.13 -5.63
N GLN A 295 1.87 3.54 -6.54
CA GLN A 295 1.42 2.32 -7.21
C GLN A 295 1.59 1.11 -6.30
N GLN A 296 2.69 1.08 -5.53
CA GLN A 296 2.99 0.03 -4.55
C GLN A 296 3.67 0.63 -3.31
N PHE A 297 3.46 0.03 -2.14
CA PHE A 297 4.10 0.43 -0.88
C PHE A 297 5.51 -0.16 -0.70
N ALA A 298 6.36 -0.10 -1.73
CA ALA A 298 7.71 -0.66 -1.66
C ALA A 298 8.62 0.15 -0.72
N ASN A 299 9.37 -0.54 0.16
CA ASN A 299 10.28 0.07 1.15
C ASN A 299 11.27 1.07 0.55
N ALA A 300 11.75 0.80 -0.66
CA ALA A 300 12.74 1.63 -1.34
C ALA A 300 12.30 3.09 -1.52
N TYR A 301 10.99 3.33 -1.64
CA TYR A 301 10.46 4.69 -1.83
C TYR A 301 10.28 5.45 -0.52
N PHE A 302 10.18 4.75 0.61
CA PHE A 302 9.97 5.36 1.92
C PHE A 302 11.27 5.67 2.67
N GLY A 303 12.41 5.22 2.17
CA GLY A 303 13.69 5.31 2.88
C GLY A 303 14.04 4.04 3.65
N GLY A 304 13.05 3.22 4.01
CA GLY A 304 13.27 1.97 4.74
C GLY A 304 12.00 1.30 5.26
N THR A 305 12.21 0.25 6.02
CA THR A 305 11.11 -0.51 6.64
C THR A 305 10.49 0.23 7.83
N MET A 306 11.30 0.97 8.58
CA MET A 306 10.83 1.72 9.75
C MET A 306 9.89 2.86 9.33
N GLU A 307 10.24 3.59 8.29
CA GLU A 307 9.47 4.69 7.72
C GLU A 307 8.15 4.18 7.12
N ARG A 308 8.20 3.09 6.37
CA ARG A 308 6.98 2.44 5.86
C ARG A 308 6.05 1.97 6.99
N ALA A 309 6.60 1.56 8.12
CA ALA A 309 5.81 1.16 9.28
C ALA A 309 5.05 2.34 9.92
N GLN A 310 5.46 3.59 9.64
CA GLN A 310 4.74 4.79 10.09
C GLN A 310 3.46 5.05 9.28
N ILE A 311 3.31 4.41 8.11
CA ILE A 311 2.05 4.41 7.37
C ILE A 311 1.08 3.46 8.09
N GLY A 312 0.34 4.00 9.05
CA GLY A 312 -0.52 3.24 9.95
C GLY A 312 -1.72 2.64 9.25
N THR A 313 -2.37 3.43 8.40
CA THR A 313 -3.49 2.98 7.57
C THR A 313 -3.04 2.86 6.11
N ARG A 314 -3.44 1.77 5.48
CA ARG A 314 -3.15 1.50 4.07
C ARG A 314 -4.42 1.12 3.35
N ILE A 315 -4.64 1.78 2.22
CA ILE A 315 -5.78 1.51 1.35
C ILE A 315 -5.25 1.09 0.00
N LEU A 316 -5.67 -0.08 -0.46
CA LEU A 316 -5.30 -0.63 -1.76
C LEU A 316 -6.54 -0.62 -2.64
N VAL A 317 -6.53 0.11 -3.76
CA VAL A 317 -7.68 0.28 -4.65
C VAL A 317 -7.45 -0.33 -6.02
N GLY A 318 -8.51 -0.86 -6.64
CA GLY A 318 -8.44 -1.55 -7.93
C GLY A 318 -7.85 -2.95 -7.84
N GLY A 319 -7.66 -3.59 -9.01
CA GLY A 319 -7.07 -4.93 -9.09
C GLY A 319 -5.60 -4.92 -8.74
N GLN A 320 -5.18 -5.77 -7.82
CA GLN A 320 -3.79 -5.85 -7.39
C GLN A 320 -3.26 -7.27 -7.49
N ASP A 321 -2.01 -7.40 -7.92
CA ASP A 321 -1.31 -8.66 -7.93
C ASP A 321 -0.91 -9.10 -6.51
N ARG A 322 -0.52 -10.37 -6.39
CA ARG A 322 -0.14 -10.96 -5.10
C ARG A 322 1.12 -10.32 -4.50
N VAL A 323 2.01 -9.79 -5.34
CA VAL A 323 3.24 -9.13 -4.87
C VAL A 323 2.89 -7.79 -4.24
N SER A 324 2.10 -6.96 -4.92
CA SER A 324 1.61 -5.67 -4.40
C SER A 324 0.83 -5.85 -3.10
N TRP A 325 0.00 -6.91 -3.02
CA TRP A 325 -0.72 -7.29 -1.81
C TRP A 325 0.23 -7.62 -0.64
N GLY A 326 1.22 -8.48 -0.89
CA GLY A 326 2.23 -8.85 0.11
C GLY A 326 3.08 -7.67 0.56
N VAL A 327 3.40 -6.75 -0.35
CA VAL A 327 4.11 -5.51 -0.04
C VAL A 327 3.24 -4.58 0.81
N ALA A 328 1.95 -4.46 0.53
CA ALA A 328 1.04 -3.58 1.28
C ALA A 328 0.73 -4.12 2.69
N PHE A 329 0.40 -5.39 2.81
CA PHE A 329 -0.19 -5.95 4.02
C PHE A 329 0.66 -7.03 4.70
N GLY A 330 1.75 -7.46 4.09
CA GLY A 330 2.61 -8.54 4.56
C GLY A 330 2.42 -9.83 3.78
N GLN A 331 3.46 -10.66 3.72
CA GLN A 331 3.49 -11.89 2.91
C GLN A 331 2.41 -12.91 3.30
N ASN A 332 2.02 -12.91 4.58
CA ASN A 332 1.02 -13.83 5.12
C ASN A 332 -0.39 -13.20 5.18
N ALA A 333 -0.60 -12.02 4.60
CA ALA A 333 -1.91 -11.38 4.59
C ALA A 333 -2.93 -12.23 3.82
N LYS A 334 -4.11 -12.41 4.42
CA LYS A 334 -5.23 -13.13 3.79
C LYS A 334 -5.74 -12.35 2.59
N LEU A 335 -5.85 -13.01 1.44
CA LEU A 335 -6.50 -12.39 0.28
C LEU A 335 -7.99 -12.25 0.55
N ILE A 336 -8.51 -11.04 0.36
CA ILE A 336 -9.94 -10.75 0.41
C ILE A 336 -10.42 -10.60 -1.03
N PRO A 337 -11.34 -11.46 -1.50
CA PRO A 337 -11.94 -11.28 -2.82
C PRO A 337 -12.88 -10.06 -2.79
N TYR A 338 -12.77 -9.21 -3.80
CA TYR A 338 -13.68 -8.08 -4.04
C TYR A 338 -13.84 -7.85 -5.53
N ASP A 339 -14.91 -7.18 -5.92
CA ASP A 339 -15.21 -6.89 -7.31
C ASP A 339 -14.36 -5.72 -7.83
N THR A 340 -13.34 -6.03 -8.62
CA THR A 340 -12.43 -5.04 -9.20
C THR A 340 -13.02 -4.27 -10.39
N SER A 341 -14.20 -4.66 -10.88
CA SER A 341 -14.91 -3.93 -11.93
C SER A 341 -15.56 -2.64 -11.40
N ILE A 342 -15.78 -2.55 -10.09
CA ILE A 342 -16.35 -1.37 -9.44
C ILE A 342 -15.23 -0.35 -9.20
N PRO A 343 -15.31 0.85 -9.78
CA PRO A 343 -14.27 1.86 -9.64
C PRO A 343 -13.99 2.24 -8.18
N GLY A 344 -12.72 2.25 -7.82
CA GLY A 344 -12.27 2.62 -6.48
C GLY A 344 -12.35 1.50 -5.44
N ARG A 345 -13.09 0.42 -5.70
CA ARG A 345 -13.21 -0.69 -4.73
C ARG A 345 -11.85 -1.28 -4.42
N GLY A 346 -11.66 -1.68 -3.16
CA GLY A 346 -10.38 -2.16 -2.72
C GLY A 346 -10.37 -2.71 -1.31
N VAL A 347 -9.24 -2.61 -0.63
CA VAL A 347 -9.02 -3.11 0.72
C VAL A 347 -8.44 -2.03 1.63
N PHE A 348 -9.00 -1.94 2.80
CA PHE A 348 -8.58 -1.06 3.88
C PHE A 348 -7.93 -1.89 5.00
N ALA A 349 -6.80 -1.43 5.46
CA ALA A 349 -6.16 -1.93 6.68
C ALA A 349 -5.71 -0.75 7.54
N ASP A 350 -6.12 -0.74 8.78
CA ASP A 350 -5.47 -0.01 9.84
C ASP A 350 -4.54 -0.96 10.61
N LYS A 351 -4.06 -0.59 11.78
CA LYS A 351 -3.24 -1.50 12.60
C LYS A 351 -4.04 -2.50 13.44
N ALA A 352 -5.35 -2.55 13.28
CA ALA A 352 -6.16 -3.54 13.95
C ALA A 352 -5.74 -4.95 13.53
N ARG A 353 -5.78 -5.85 14.51
CA ARG A 353 -5.45 -7.26 14.29
C ARG A 353 -6.70 -8.04 13.90
N ASP A 354 -6.50 -9.04 13.05
CA ASP A 354 -7.57 -9.94 12.66
C ASP A 354 -8.11 -10.66 13.92
N PRO A 355 -9.42 -10.62 14.20
CA PRO A 355 -10.00 -11.31 15.34
C PRO A 355 -9.73 -12.82 15.36
N ASP A 356 -9.59 -13.43 14.17
CA ASP A 356 -9.36 -14.87 14.01
C ASP A 356 -7.87 -15.23 14.04
N ASP A 357 -6.96 -14.25 13.81
CA ASP A 357 -5.51 -14.46 13.77
C ASP A 357 -4.76 -13.19 14.20
N PRO A 358 -4.42 -13.06 15.50
CA PRO A 358 -3.78 -11.86 16.04
C PRO A 358 -2.42 -11.50 15.42
N ASP A 359 -1.78 -12.43 14.70
CA ASP A 359 -0.53 -12.17 14.00
C ASP A 359 -0.72 -11.47 12.64
N ARG A 360 -1.96 -11.33 12.17
CA ARG A 360 -2.32 -10.70 10.92
C ARG A 360 -3.00 -9.35 11.10
N LEU A 361 -2.90 -8.51 10.07
CA LEU A 361 -3.71 -7.30 9.98
C LEU A 361 -5.16 -7.64 9.66
N TYR A 362 -6.08 -6.92 10.28
CA TYR A 362 -7.50 -7.00 9.94
C TYR A 362 -7.77 -6.25 8.64
N LEU A 363 -8.00 -7.02 7.57
CA LEU A 363 -8.27 -6.48 6.24
C LEU A 363 -9.78 -6.41 6.02
N ARG A 364 -10.25 -5.27 5.51
CA ARG A 364 -11.67 -5.02 5.22
C ARG A 364 -11.84 -4.59 3.78
N GLU A 365 -12.81 -5.18 3.09
CA GLU A 365 -13.23 -4.64 1.80
C GLU A 365 -13.70 -3.20 2.01
N VAL A 366 -13.34 -2.30 1.09
CA VAL A 366 -13.72 -0.89 1.14
C VAL A 366 -14.26 -0.42 -0.20
N GLN A 367 -15.36 0.32 -0.14
CA GLN A 367 -15.78 1.23 -1.19
C GLN A 367 -15.49 2.64 -0.72
N PRO A 368 -14.45 3.30 -1.28
CA PRO A 368 -14.12 4.67 -0.91
C PRO A 368 -15.26 5.63 -1.21
N ALA A 369 -15.32 6.68 -0.41
CA ALA A 369 -16.27 7.74 -0.64
C ALA A 369 -15.93 8.52 -1.92
N TYR A 370 -16.95 8.83 -2.70
CA TYR A 370 -16.84 9.59 -3.93
C TYR A 370 -17.11 11.06 -3.66
N ILE A 371 -16.05 11.86 -3.71
CA ILE A 371 -16.06 13.29 -3.36
C ILE A 371 -15.77 14.20 -4.58
N THR A 372 -15.22 13.64 -5.65
CA THR A 372 -14.62 14.41 -6.74
C THR A 372 -15.50 15.51 -7.35
N PRO A 373 -16.81 15.32 -7.59
CA PRO A 373 -17.61 16.42 -8.16
C PRO A 373 -17.74 17.63 -7.25
N ASP A 374 -17.68 17.42 -5.95
CA ASP A 374 -18.01 18.43 -4.94
C ASP A 374 -16.76 19.13 -4.37
N VAL A 375 -15.55 18.70 -4.77
CA VAL A 375 -14.28 19.20 -4.22
C VAL A 375 -14.14 20.72 -4.29
N PRO A 376 -14.38 21.40 -5.43
CA PRO A 376 -14.25 22.87 -5.49
C PRO A 376 -15.23 23.58 -4.56
N GLU A 377 -16.48 23.13 -4.48
CA GLU A 377 -17.51 23.73 -3.63
C GLU A 377 -17.20 23.51 -2.14
N LEU A 378 -16.77 22.30 -1.78
CA LEU A 378 -16.39 21.96 -0.42
C LEU A 378 -15.19 22.78 0.05
N LEU A 379 -14.18 22.95 -0.79
CA LEU A 379 -13.02 23.77 -0.48
C LEU A 379 -13.37 25.27 -0.40
N ALA A 380 -14.24 25.76 -1.26
CA ALA A 380 -14.72 27.14 -1.22
C ALA A 380 -15.54 27.46 0.04
N ALA A 381 -16.21 26.44 0.61
CA ALA A 381 -16.97 26.57 1.86
C ALA A 381 -16.09 26.55 3.12
N CYS A 382 -14.80 26.19 3.00
CA CYS A 382 -13.87 26.18 4.13
C CYS A 382 -13.50 27.62 4.55
N SER A 383 -13.19 27.79 5.83
CA SER A 383 -12.67 29.05 6.33
C SER A 383 -11.37 29.43 5.61
N PRO A 384 -11.14 30.74 5.34
CA PRO A 384 -9.88 31.21 4.78
C PRO A 384 -8.69 30.70 5.59
N ALA A 385 -7.63 30.34 4.89
CA ALA A 385 -6.37 29.95 5.53
C ALA A 385 -5.64 31.19 6.07
N PRO A 386 -4.65 30.97 6.94
CA PRO A 386 -3.74 32.05 7.33
C PRO A 386 -3.06 32.68 6.09
N ALA A 387 -2.97 34.00 6.06
CA ALA A 387 -2.43 34.75 4.92
C ALA A 387 -1.03 34.28 4.50
N TRP A 388 -0.18 33.97 5.47
CA TRP A 388 1.18 33.47 5.20
C TRP A 388 1.17 32.22 4.31
N HIS A 389 0.19 31.32 4.49
CA HIS A 389 0.12 30.11 3.67
C HIS A 389 -0.33 30.42 2.24
N ASP A 390 -1.40 31.21 2.09
CA ASP A 390 -1.96 31.53 0.77
C ASP A 390 -1.02 32.42 -0.07
N GLN A 391 -0.22 33.24 0.59
CA GLN A 391 0.78 34.10 -0.07
C GLN A 391 2.10 33.36 -0.38
N GLY A 392 2.23 32.11 0.03
CA GLY A 392 3.45 31.32 -0.15
C GLY A 392 4.58 31.72 0.80
N GLU A 393 4.22 32.40 1.88
CA GLU A 393 5.15 32.82 2.93
C GLU A 393 5.41 31.65 3.91
N ARG A 394 6.44 31.81 4.72
CA ARG A 394 6.74 30.87 5.78
C ARG A 394 5.76 30.97 6.93
N ALA A 395 5.54 29.84 7.60
CA ALA A 395 4.75 29.83 8.82
C ALA A 395 5.42 30.70 9.91
N PRO A 396 4.66 31.48 10.70
CA PRO A 396 5.22 32.44 11.68
C PRO A 396 6.10 31.80 12.77
N TRP A 397 5.90 30.51 13.07
CA TRP A 397 6.73 29.80 14.02
C TRP A 397 8.06 29.29 13.44
N ILE A 398 8.30 29.47 12.13
CA ILE A 398 9.59 29.20 11.49
C ILE A 398 10.48 30.43 11.67
N THR A 399 11.08 30.53 12.83
CA THR A 399 12.01 31.63 13.17
C THR A 399 13.41 31.35 12.60
N PRO A 400 14.28 32.37 12.52
CA PRO A 400 15.69 32.16 12.15
C PRO A 400 16.39 31.09 13.00
N GLU A 401 16.12 31.06 14.29
CA GLU A 401 16.69 30.09 15.24
C GLU A 401 16.17 28.67 14.93
N ALA A 402 14.89 28.53 14.57
CA ALA A 402 14.33 27.24 14.16
C ALA A 402 14.94 26.72 12.85
N ILE A 403 15.27 27.62 11.91
CA ILE A 403 15.97 27.27 10.67
C ILE A 403 17.40 26.81 10.99
N GLU A 404 18.10 27.51 11.87
CA GLU A 404 19.47 27.15 12.30
C GLU A 404 19.49 25.80 13.01
N GLU A 405 18.52 25.52 13.87
CA GLU A 405 18.39 24.22 14.54
C GLU A 405 18.08 23.09 13.55
N ALA A 406 17.17 23.32 12.61
CA ALA A 406 16.87 22.37 11.54
C ALA A 406 18.10 22.10 10.66
N ASP A 407 18.91 23.11 10.39
CA ASP A 407 20.16 22.95 9.63
C ASP A 407 21.20 22.13 10.38
N ARG A 408 21.35 22.35 11.67
CA ARG A 408 22.21 21.52 12.52
C ARG A 408 21.77 20.05 12.55
N THR A 409 20.45 19.81 12.57
CA THR A 409 19.88 18.48 12.72
C THR A 409 19.80 17.71 11.39
N ALA A 410 19.38 18.38 10.30
CA ALA A 410 19.01 17.72 9.05
C ALA A 410 19.54 18.43 7.79
N ALA A 411 20.37 19.45 7.93
CA ALA A 411 20.94 20.24 6.83
C ALA A 411 19.89 20.80 5.84
N VAL A 412 18.69 21.15 6.33
CA VAL A 412 17.59 21.71 5.51
C VAL A 412 17.62 23.22 5.43
N GLY A 413 18.16 23.90 6.44
CA GLY A 413 18.19 25.36 6.50
C GLY A 413 19.00 25.97 5.37
N ARG A 414 20.17 25.44 5.06
CA ARG A 414 20.98 25.85 3.92
C ARG A 414 20.27 25.63 2.60
N PHE A 415 19.58 24.48 2.43
CA PHE A 415 18.81 24.18 1.26
C PHE A 415 17.60 25.10 1.12
N LEU A 416 16.89 25.35 2.21
CA LEU A 416 15.73 26.23 2.23
C LEU A 416 16.13 27.67 1.86
N ALA A 417 17.25 28.17 2.35
CA ALA A 417 17.80 29.46 1.97
C ALA A 417 18.15 29.54 0.48
N ALA A 418 18.71 28.47 -0.07
CA ALA A 418 19.07 28.40 -1.49
C ALA A 418 17.85 28.34 -2.44
N VAL A 419 16.76 27.73 -2.01
CA VAL A 419 15.55 27.54 -2.85
C VAL A 419 14.61 28.75 -2.76
N ALA A 420 14.56 29.43 -1.63
CA ALA A 420 13.63 30.54 -1.39
C ALA A 420 14.07 31.91 -1.96
N GLY A 421 15.30 32.03 -2.50
CA GLY A 421 15.79 33.26 -3.13
C GLY A 421 16.59 34.20 -2.21
N PRO A 422 17.08 35.35 -2.74
CA PRO A 422 18.13 36.18 -2.12
C PRO A 422 17.71 36.94 -0.86
N ASP A 423 16.45 37.14 -0.60
CA ASP A 423 16.00 37.95 0.54
C ASP A 423 16.28 37.33 1.93
N LEU A 424 16.64 36.05 1.96
CA LEU A 424 17.01 35.31 3.18
C LEU A 424 18.51 35.06 3.31
N VAL A 425 19.27 35.32 2.27
CA VAL A 425 20.74 35.17 2.26
C VAL A 425 21.39 36.27 3.12
N SER A 426 20.70 37.40 3.30
CA SER A 426 21.23 38.53 4.08
C SER A 426 21.41 38.22 5.58
N ALA A 427 20.63 37.31 6.13
CA ALA A 427 20.76 36.91 7.56
C ALA A 427 21.80 35.79 7.79
N ALA A 428 22.11 34.99 6.74
CA ALA A 428 23.04 33.85 6.81
C ALA A 428 24.44 34.16 6.22
N ALA A 429 24.69 35.35 5.71
CA ALA A 429 25.92 35.71 4.96
C ALA A 429 27.20 35.75 5.80
N GLY A 430 27.16 35.38 7.07
CA GLY A 430 28.34 35.25 7.92
C GLY A 430 29.05 33.90 7.88
N ALA A 431 28.42 32.84 7.35
CA ALA A 431 29.00 31.51 7.27
C ALA A 431 29.22 31.14 5.82
N GLY A 432 30.47 30.85 5.44
CA GLY A 432 30.85 30.52 4.05
C GLY A 432 30.00 29.42 3.43
N MET A 433 29.24 29.76 2.40
CA MET A 433 28.39 28.82 1.66
C MET A 433 29.22 27.88 0.81
N PRO A 434 28.90 26.57 0.78
CA PRO A 434 29.50 25.64 -0.17
C PRO A 434 29.17 26.06 -1.63
N ALA A 435 30.12 25.84 -2.54
CA ALA A 435 30.02 26.19 -3.97
C ALA A 435 28.76 25.65 -4.69
N VAL A 436 28.18 24.58 -4.18
CA VAL A 436 26.94 23.94 -4.63
C VAL A 436 25.74 24.90 -4.60
N LEU A 437 25.65 25.75 -3.60
CA LEU A 437 24.50 26.64 -3.43
C LEU A 437 24.58 27.89 -4.28
N GLN A 438 25.78 28.28 -4.73
CA GLN A 438 25.97 29.42 -5.65
C GLN A 438 25.43 29.13 -7.05
N LYS A 439 25.41 27.85 -7.50
CA LYS A 439 24.84 27.45 -8.79
C LYS A 439 23.30 27.51 -8.85
N CYS A 440 22.60 27.45 -7.71
CA CYS A 440 21.13 27.52 -7.68
C CYS A 440 20.61 28.96 -7.82
N SER A 441 21.44 29.99 -7.64
CA SER A 441 21.03 31.39 -7.69
C SER A 441 21.12 32.04 -9.08
N SER A 442 21.73 31.35 -10.08
CA SER A 442 21.72 31.82 -11.46
C SER A 442 20.44 31.32 -12.16
N GLU A 443 19.47 32.21 -12.38
CA GLU A 443 18.34 31.96 -13.25
C GLU A 443 18.81 31.52 -14.64
N PRO A 444 18.22 30.46 -15.22
CA PRO A 444 18.38 30.24 -16.65
C PRO A 444 17.63 31.37 -17.38
N ALA A 445 18.32 32.07 -18.25
CA ALA A 445 17.72 33.09 -19.11
C ALA A 445 16.46 32.55 -19.80
N ALA A 446 15.41 33.35 -19.83
CA ALA A 446 14.14 33.02 -20.48
C ALA A 446 14.37 32.54 -21.92
N PRO A 447 13.68 31.50 -22.40
CA PRO A 447 13.80 31.07 -23.78
C PRO A 447 13.28 32.15 -24.72
N ALA A 448 14.11 32.55 -25.68
CA ALA A 448 13.73 33.44 -26.77
C ALA A 448 12.58 32.83 -27.59
N ALA A 449 11.67 33.63 -28.04
CA ALA A 449 10.50 33.27 -28.83
C ALA A 449 10.89 32.49 -30.10
N PRO A 450 10.04 31.56 -30.60
CA PRO A 450 10.37 30.73 -31.74
C PRO A 450 10.41 31.54 -33.03
N GLY A 451 11.59 31.63 -33.64
CA GLY A 451 11.79 32.07 -34.99
C GLY A 451 11.64 30.94 -36.00
N GLU A 452 11.15 31.27 -37.16
CA GLU A 452 10.76 30.43 -38.28
C GLU A 452 11.72 29.29 -38.66
N ALA A 453 11.09 28.19 -39.09
CA ALA A 453 11.73 26.99 -39.56
C ALA A 453 12.56 27.21 -40.86
N ALA A 454 13.83 26.84 -40.82
CA ALA A 454 14.67 26.65 -42.03
C ALA A 454 14.96 25.14 -42.20
N ALA A 455 14.92 24.68 -43.43
CA ALA A 455 15.05 23.30 -43.87
C ALA A 455 16.42 22.65 -43.56
N PRO A 456 16.51 21.31 -43.51
CA PRO A 456 17.68 20.60 -43.02
C PRO A 456 18.84 20.61 -44.03
N ALA A 457 20.02 20.99 -43.58
CA ALA A 457 21.30 20.83 -44.30
C ALA A 457 21.95 19.51 -43.90
N ALA A 458 22.64 18.90 -44.85
CA ALA A 458 23.32 17.60 -44.78
C ALA A 458 24.43 17.52 -43.72
N PRO A 459 24.81 16.31 -43.26
CA PRO A 459 25.68 16.13 -42.09
C PRO A 459 27.13 16.51 -42.37
N ALA A 460 27.67 17.36 -41.54
CA ALA A 460 29.10 17.63 -41.47
C ALA A 460 29.79 16.67 -40.48
N SER A 461 30.98 16.26 -40.88
CA SER A 461 31.92 15.35 -40.22
C SER A 461 32.09 15.59 -38.72
N ALA A 462 32.15 14.49 -37.95
CA ALA A 462 32.38 14.43 -36.51
C ALA A 462 33.77 14.98 -36.11
N PRO A 463 33.87 15.66 -34.97
CA PRO A 463 35.14 15.91 -34.32
C PRO A 463 35.58 14.67 -33.52
N GLU A 464 36.84 14.27 -33.75
CA GLU A 464 37.54 13.26 -32.94
C GLU A 464 37.78 13.81 -31.52
N GLY A 465 37.40 13.02 -30.49
CA GLY A 465 37.88 13.23 -29.13
C GLY A 465 36.86 13.36 -28.01
N GLU A 466 35.73 12.66 -28.05
CA GLU A 466 34.92 12.40 -26.82
C GLU A 466 35.09 10.93 -26.42
N GLU A 467 35.66 10.70 -25.24
CA GLU A 467 35.65 9.39 -24.60
C GLU A 467 34.18 8.91 -24.46
N ALA A 468 33.84 7.87 -25.18
CA ALA A 468 32.52 7.26 -25.18
C ALA A 468 32.16 6.86 -23.72
N GLN A 469 31.11 7.40 -23.19
CA GLN A 469 30.61 6.99 -21.85
C GLN A 469 30.33 5.47 -21.87
N PRO A 470 30.78 4.71 -20.88
CA PRO A 470 30.59 3.27 -20.85
C PRO A 470 29.10 2.95 -20.86
N VAL A 471 28.71 2.07 -21.79
CA VAL A 471 27.33 1.54 -21.82
C VAL A 471 27.13 0.66 -20.60
N LEU A 472 26.12 0.97 -19.81
CA LEU A 472 25.79 0.25 -18.57
C LEU A 472 24.61 -0.71 -18.79
N TYR A 473 24.71 -1.91 -18.26
CA TYR A 473 23.75 -2.99 -18.42
C TYR A 473 23.19 -3.45 -17.06
N THR A 474 21.90 -3.70 -16.97
CA THR A 474 21.34 -4.55 -15.92
C THR A 474 21.76 -6.01 -16.13
N LEU A 475 21.65 -6.86 -15.13
CA LEU A 475 21.95 -8.30 -15.32
C LEU A 475 21.02 -8.98 -16.34
N ASP A 476 19.79 -8.48 -16.53
CA ASP A 476 18.84 -8.97 -17.52
C ASP A 476 19.30 -8.60 -18.94
N GLU A 477 19.67 -7.35 -19.16
CA GLU A 477 20.21 -6.85 -20.42
C GLU A 477 21.57 -7.46 -20.74
N ALA A 478 22.46 -7.60 -19.74
CA ALA A 478 23.75 -8.25 -19.89
C ALA A 478 23.63 -9.74 -20.30
N HIS A 479 22.63 -10.44 -19.79
CA HIS A 479 22.34 -11.81 -20.21
C HIS A 479 21.81 -11.85 -21.65
N ALA A 480 20.87 -10.97 -22.00
CA ALA A 480 20.34 -10.85 -23.36
C ALA A 480 21.43 -10.47 -24.39
N ALA A 481 22.37 -9.62 -23.99
CA ALA A 481 23.53 -9.24 -24.80
C ALA A 481 24.66 -10.28 -24.83
N GLY A 482 24.55 -11.40 -24.10
CA GLY A 482 25.56 -12.45 -24.04
C GLY A 482 26.82 -12.12 -23.22
N LEU A 483 26.82 -11.00 -22.48
CA LEU A 483 27.92 -10.59 -21.62
C LEU A 483 28.09 -11.50 -20.40
N ILE A 484 26.98 -12.07 -19.89
CA ILE A 484 26.99 -13.07 -18.84
C ILE A 484 26.31 -14.37 -19.29
N PRO A 485 26.89 -15.54 -19.00
CA PRO A 485 26.34 -16.82 -19.45
C PRO A 485 25.19 -17.35 -18.59
N TRP A 486 24.93 -16.72 -17.46
CA TRP A 486 23.95 -17.18 -16.47
C TRP A 486 22.69 -16.34 -16.52
N ARG A 487 21.55 -16.98 -16.19
CA ARG A 487 20.30 -16.24 -15.96
C ARG A 487 20.47 -15.21 -14.83
N PRO A 488 19.78 -14.07 -14.85
CA PRO A 488 19.96 -12.96 -13.90
C PRO A 488 19.87 -13.37 -12.41
N SER A 489 18.96 -14.27 -12.07
CA SER A 489 18.85 -14.81 -10.71
C SER A 489 20.08 -15.61 -10.26
N THR A 490 20.63 -16.40 -11.16
CA THR A 490 21.87 -17.17 -10.95
C THR A 490 23.09 -16.25 -10.87
N ALA A 491 23.15 -15.23 -11.73
CA ALA A 491 24.22 -14.24 -11.73
C ALA A 491 24.28 -13.46 -10.41
N ARG A 492 23.13 -13.05 -9.84
CA ARG A 492 23.05 -12.42 -8.50
C ARG A 492 23.65 -13.33 -7.41
N GLY A 493 23.32 -14.60 -7.43
CA GLY A 493 23.91 -15.60 -6.51
C GLY A 493 25.42 -15.77 -6.71
N HIS A 494 25.93 -15.65 -7.94
CA HIS A 494 27.36 -15.69 -8.22
C HIS A 494 28.07 -14.42 -7.73
N LEU A 495 27.51 -13.23 -7.90
CA LEU A 495 28.05 -11.98 -7.37
C LEU A 495 28.20 -12.01 -5.84
N THR A 496 27.18 -12.46 -5.12
CA THR A 496 27.22 -12.60 -3.68
C THR A 496 28.31 -13.59 -3.22
N ARG A 497 28.43 -14.73 -3.91
CA ARG A 497 29.46 -15.73 -3.60
C ARG A 497 30.86 -15.26 -3.98
N SER A 498 31.01 -14.49 -5.03
CA SER A 498 32.28 -13.88 -5.42
C SER A 498 32.79 -12.93 -4.34
N ARG A 499 31.96 -12.02 -3.86
CA ARG A 499 32.31 -11.11 -2.74
C ARG A 499 32.75 -11.86 -1.49
N ALA A 500 32.01 -12.90 -1.10
CA ALA A 500 32.34 -13.73 0.08
C ALA A 500 33.67 -14.51 -0.06
N ARG A 501 34.23 -14.61 -1.29
CA ARG A 501 35.45 -15.38 -1.62
C ARG A 501 36.62 -14.51 -2.05
N GLY A 502 36.49 -13.19 -1.97
CA GLY A 502 37.53 -12.24 -2.37
C GLY A 502 37.80 -12.21 -3.87
N ILE A 503 36.84 -12.65 -4.71
CA ILE A 503 36.88 -12.48 -6.15
C ILE A 503 36.40 -11.06 -6.45
N ASP A 504 37.14 -10.35 -7.29
CA ASP A 504 36.79 -9.00 -7.72
C ASP A 504 35.42 -9.02 -8.42
N VAL A 505 34.52 -8.15 -7.99
CA VAL A 505 33.16 -8.09 -8.53
C VAL A 505 32.90 -6.72 -9.14
N PRO A 506 32.11 -6.66 -10.24
CA PRO A 506 31.82 -5.39 -10.85
C PRO A 506 31.15 -4.42 -9.86
N GLU A 507 31.64 -3.18 -9.85
CA GLU A 507 31.03 -2.10 -9.07
C GLU A 507 29.78 -1.62 -9.80
N GLY A 508 28.62 -2.15 -9.38
CA GLY A 508 27.35 -1.75 -9.99
C GLY A 508 26.94 -0.35 -9.57
N VAL A 509 26.58 0.47 -10.54
CA VAL A 509 25.90 1.75 -10.31
C VAL A 509 24.42 1.47 -10.10
N SER A 510 23.88 1.83 -8.93
CA SER A 510 22.46 1.60 -8.61
C SER A 510 21.63 2.85 -8.85
N ASP A 511 20.47 2.69 -9.51
CA ASP A 511 19.45 3.74 -9.60
C ASP A 511 18.43 3.67 -8.42
N GLY A 512 18.74 2.84 -7.42
CA GLY A 512 17.84 2.57 -6.27
C GLY A 512 16.84 1.45 -6.53
N ILE A 513 16.66 1.01 -7.78
CA ILE A 513 15.76 -0.08 -8.18
C ILE A 513 16.57 -1.22 -8.80
N ARG A 514 17.56 -0.89 -9.63
CA ARG A 514 18.40 -1.84 -10.35
C ARG A 514 19.87 -1.45 -10.23
N ASN A 515 20.74 -2.45 -10.28
CA ASN A 515 22.16 -2.24 -10.40
C ASN A 515 22.54 -2.38 -11.88
N TYR A 516 23.33 -1.43 -12.37
CA TYR A 516 23.87 -1.38 -13.71
C TYR A 516 25.37 -1.59 -13.65
N TYR A 517 25.92 -2.32 -14.59
CA TYR A 517 27.32 -2.72 -14.65
C TYR A 517 27.89 -2.41 -16.02
N SER A 518 29.14 -2.02 -16.08
CA SER A 518 29.80 -1.84 -17.38
C SER A 518 30.05 -3.20 -18.05
N ALA A 519 30.07 -3.23 -19.40
CA ALA A 519 30.33 -4.44 -20.16
C ALA A 519 31.69 -5.04 -19.83
N ASP A 520 32.71 -4.19 -19.66
CA ASP A 520 34.07 -4.60 -19.36
C ASP A 520 34.22 -5.25 -18.00
N GLU A 521 33.62 -4.65 -16.97
CA GLU A 521 33.63 -5.21 -15.61
C GLU A 521 32.88 -6.54 -15.52
N LEU A 522 31.74 -6.66 -16.22
CA LEU A 522 30.98 -7.93 -16.27
C LEU A 522 31.81 -9.02 -16.97
N THR A 523 32.46 -8.69 -18.09
CA THR A 523 33.27 -9.64 -18.84
C THR A 523 34.50 -10.10 -18.04
N LYS A 524 35.18 -9.17 -17.36
CA LYS A 524 36.29 -9.46 -16.44
C LYS A 524 35.86 -10.38 -15.31
N TRP A 525 34.77 -10.04 -14.63
CA TRP A 525 34.24 -10.85 -13.53
C TRP A 525 33.85 -12.26 -13.98
N VAL A 526 33.20 -12.42 -15.14
CA VAL A 526 32.82 -13.74 -15.68
C VAL A 526 34.07 -14.60 -15.92
N ALA A 527 35.14 -14.01 -16.46
CA ALA A 527 36.41 -14.69 -16.70
C ALA A 527 37.06 -15.16 -15.38
N GLU A 528 37.15 -14.29 -14.39
CA GLU A 528 37.73 -14.58 -13.08
C GLU A 528 36.91 -15.65 -12.31
N TYR A 529 35.60 -15.59 -12.38
CA TYR A 529 34.74 -16.60 -11.75
C TYR A 529 34.89 -17.99 -12.36
N LYS A 530 35.06 -18.05 -13.72
CA LYS A 530 35.31 -19.31 -14.41
C LYS A 530 36.70 -19.88 -14.08
N GLU A 531 37.71 -19.06 -13.99
CA GLU A 531 39.08 -19.48 -13.62
C GLU A 531 39.15 -19.95 -12.16
N TRP A 532 38.42 -19.29 -11.27
CA TRP A 532 38.27 -19.75 -9.88
C TRP A 532 37.59 -21.15 -9.82
N GLY A 533 36.56 -21.37 -10.63
CA GLY A 533 35.88 -22.68 -10.74
C GLY A 533 36.83 -23.79 -11.20
N LYS A 534 37.71 -23.50 -12.21
CA LYS A 534 38.71 -24.46 -12.69
C LYS A 534 39.75 -24.77 -11.62
N ARG A 535 40.28 -23.75 -10.90
CA ARG A 535 41.26 -23.93 -9.80
C ARG A 535 40.70 -24.78 -8.69
N LYS A 536 39.40 -24.62 -8.36
CA LYS A 536 38.74 -25.44 -7.37
C LYS A 536 38.54 -26.88 -7.82
N ALA A 537 38.22 -27.10 -9.07
CA ALA A 537 38.10 -28.46 -9.65
C ALA A 537 39.44 -29.22 -9.69
N SER A 538 40.55 -28.51 -9.96
CA SER A 538 41.88 -29.08 -9.93
C SER A 538 42.45 -29.31 -8.52
N ALA A 539 42.03 -28.55 -7.52
CA ALA A 539 42.45 -28.69 -6.13
C ALA A 539 41.64 -29.73 -5.35
N GLY A 540 40.49 -30.20 -5.86
CA GLY A 540 39.62 -31.21 -5.27
C GLY A 540 39.86 -32.63 -5.76
N GLY A 541 40.92 -32.91 -6.51
CA GLY A 541 41.30 -34.21 -7.05
C GLY A 541 42.52 -34.82 -6.36
N ALA A 542 42.41 -35.11 -5.06
CA ALA A 542 43.24 -36.13 -4.38
C ALA A 542 42.40 -36.82 -3.32
N PRO A 543 42.50 -38.17 -3.20
CA PRO A 543 41.55 -39.03 -2.53
C PRO A 543 41.44 -38.83 -1.02
#